data_a91555e323b56a0dd21539a753ccfae5
#
_entry.id   a91555e323b56a0dd21539a753ccfae5
#
_cell.length_a   1.000
_cell.length_b   1.000
_cell.length_c   1.000
_cell.angle_alpha   90.00
_cell.angle_beta   90.00
_cell.angle_gamma   90.00
#
_symmetry.space_group_name_H-M   'P 1'
#
loop_
_entity.id
_entity.type
_entity.pdbx_description
1 polymer ?
#
loop_
_entity_poly.entity_id
_entity_poly.type
_entity_poly.pdbx_seq_one_letter_code
_entity_poly.pdbx_strand_id
1 'polypeptide(L)'
;IQRKKKIYRLKNRKKINKQQKEYQTEYRKNHKEDIKEYNNFYANTENGFLHNLWASVKSRCKKHNRINEFKDFDEFYNHWLKQKDKYGMKCPAIGIEMTTIRKIDGAKHRRHHTNISVDRILSTKGYSHQNLIFTSWEYNSAKKNFTPEMAKAFLRIVGERYEI
;
A
#
# COMPACT_ATOMS: atom_id res chain seq x y z
N ILE A 1 -25.41 -35.06 -8.41
CA ILE A 1 -24.45 -35.03 -7.27
C ILE A 1 -24.23 -33.60 -6.77
N GLN A 2 -23.98 -32.60 -7.62
CA GLN A 2 -23.71 -31.21 -7.22
C GLN A 2 -24.89 -30.54 -6.48
N ARG A 3 -26.14 -30.77 -6.92
CA ARG A 3 -27.36 -30.22 -6.29
C ARG A 3 -27.51 -30.71 -4.83
N LYS A 4 -27.27 -32.00 -4.57
CA LYS A 4 -27.32 -32.58 -3.22
C LYS A 4 -26.25 -31.96 -2.30
N LYS A 5 -25.01 -31.76 -2.79
CA LYS A 5 -23.91 -31.10 -2.07
C LYS A 5 -24.27 -29.65 -1.71
N LYS A 6 -24.89 -28.91 -2.64
CA LYS A 6 -25.32 -27.53 -2.41
C LYS A 6 -26.40 -27.43 -1.30
N ILE A 7 -27.40 -28.31 -1.34
CA ILE A 7 -28.47 -28.35 -0.33
C ILE A 7 -27.89 -28.72 1.04
N TYR A 8 -27.00 -29.73 1.12
CA TYR A 8 -26.34 -30.10 2.37
C TYR A 8 -25.55 -28.92 2.96
N ARG A 9 -24.74 -28.22 2.15
CA ARG A 9 -23.98 -27.04 2.59
C ARG A 9 -24.88 -25.92 3.12
N LEU A 10 -25.99 -25.65 2.48
CA LEU A 10 -26.95 -24.64 2.93
C LEU A 10 -27.55 -25.00 4.28
N LYS A 11 -28.03 -26.26 4.44
CA LYS A 11 -28.63 -26.75 5.69
C LYS A 11 -27.62 -26.75 6.85
N ASN A 12 -26.34 -27.05 6.58
CA ASN A 12 -25.30 -27.21 7.59
C ASN A 12 -24.35 -26.01 7.70
N ARG A 13 -24.67 -24.89 7.03
CA ARG A 13 -23.77 -23.72 6.92
C ARG A 13 -23.21 -23.23 8.26
N LYS A 14 -24.06 -23.11 9.29
CA LYS A 14 -23.64 -22.65 10.62
C LYS A 14 -22.65 -23.63 11.26
N LYS A 15 -22.91 -24.93 11.18
CA LYS A 15 -22.06 -26.00 11.73
C LYS A 15 -20.71 -26.05 11.01
N ILE A 16 -20.74 -26.02 9.67
CA ILE A 16 -19.51 -26.03 8.84
C ILE A 16 -18.67 -24.80 9.13
N ASN A 17 -19.26 -23.60 9.18
CA ASN A 17 -18.53 -22.37 9.47
C ASN A 17 -17.91 -22.38 10.87
N LYS A 18 -18.61 -22.94 11.88
CA LYS A 18 -18.08 -23.09 13.22
C LYS A 18 -16.85 -24.02 13.22
N GLN A 19 -16.96 -25.19 12.64
CA GLN A 19 -15.86 -26.16 12.54
C GLN A 19 -14.65 -25.59 11.78
N GLN A 20 -14.89 -24.87 10.67
CA GLN A 20 -13.83 -24.20 9.93
C GLN A 20 -13.13 -23.13 10.77
N LYS A 21 -13.88 -22.36 11.52
CA LYS A 21 -13.32 -21.33 12.41
C LYS A 21 -12.48 -21.94 13.53
N GLU A 22 -12.94 -23.00 14.14
CA GLU A 22 -12.21 -23.74 15.18
C GLU A 22 -10.91 -24.31 14.61
N TYR A 23 -10.98 -25.01 13.47
CA TYR A 23 -9.80 -25.54 12.77
C TYR A 23 -8.79 -24.43 12.42
N GLN A 24 -9.26 -23.30 11.85
CA GLN A 24 -8.37 -22.20 11.51
C GLN A 24 -7.72 -21.57 12.74
N THR A 25 -8.44 -21.51 13.85
CA THR A 25 -7.90 -20.97 15.09
C THR A 25 -6.80 -21.87 15.65
N GLU A 26 -7.04 -23.17 15.66
CA GLU A 26 -6.06 -24.16 16.10
C GLU A 26 -4.84 -24.21 15.16
N TYR A 27 -5.07 -24.24 13.86
CA TYR A 27 -4.00 -24.19 12.86
C TYR A 27 -3.11 -22.96 13.06
N ARG A 28 -3.69 -21.77 13.21
CA ARG A 28 -2.94 -20.52 13.42
C ARG A 28 -2.17 -20.53 14.76
N LYS A 29 -2.69 -21.19 15.78
CA LYS A 29 -2.01 -21.35 17.06
C LYS A 29 -0.77 -22.21 16.90
N ASN A 30 -0.90 -23.36 16.22
CA ASN A 30 0.15 -24.35 16.06
C ASN A 30 1.23 -23.92 15.06
N HIS A 31 0.88 -23.08 14.06
CA HIS A 31 1.79 -22.59 13.00
C HIS A 31 2.09 -21.10 13.12
N LYS A 32 2.04 -20.55 14.33
CA LYS A 32 2.15 -19.11 14.54
C LYS A 32 3.48 -18.53 14.04
N GLU A 33 4.59 -19.21 14.32
CA GLU A 33 5.92 -18.73 13.91
C GLU A 33 6.14 -18.88 12.41
N ASP A 34 5.73 -20.00 11.81
CA ASP A 34 5.81 -20.22 10.36
C ASP A 34 5.02 -19.17 9.59
N ILE A 35 3.80 -18.89 10.04
CA ILE A 35 2.94 -17.85 9.46
C ILE A 35 3.58 -16.48 9.60
N LYS A 36 4.20 -16.20 10.73
CA LYS A 36 4.88 -14.91 10.98
C LYS A 36 6.10 -14.77 10.08
N GLU A 37 6.89 -15.82 9.93
CA GLU A 37 8.06 -15.84 9.04
C GLU A 37 7.64 -15.63 7.58
N TYR A 38 6.67 -16.41 7.10
CA TYR A 38 6.12 -16.25 5.76
C TYR A 38 5.58 -14.83 5.51
N ASN A 39 4.80 -14.29 6.45
CA ASN A 39 4.25 -12.95 6.34
C ASN A 39 5.35 -11.88 6.31
N ASN A 40 6.41 -12.05 7.10
CA ASN A 40 7.56 -11.15 7.09
C ASN A 40 8.31 -11.24 5.75
N PHE A 41 8.55 -12.45 5.25
CA PHE A 41 9.16 -12.66 3.94
C PHE A 41 8.33 -12.00 2.83
N TYR A 42 7.05 -12.38 2.72
CA TYR A 42 6.15 -11.82 1.68
C TYR A 42 6.09 -10.30 1.74
N ALA A 43 5.99 -9.78 2.93
CA ALA A 43 5.88 -8.36 3.15
C ALA A 43 7.12 -7.55 2.74
N ASN A 44 8.29 -8.17 2.62
CA ASN A 44 9.53 -7.58 2.13
C ASN A 44 9.70 -7.72 0.60
N THR A 45 8.84 -8.47 -0.08
CA THR A 45 8.78 -8.44 -1.54
C THR A 45 8.14 -7.15 -2.03
N GLU A 46 8.49 -6.71 -3.25
CA GLU A 46 7.85 -5.55 -3.90
C GLU A 46 6.33 -5.70 -3.94
N ASN A 47 5.85 -6.88 -4.36
CA ASN A 47 4.42 -7.18 -4.43
C ASN A 47 3.74 -7.08 -3.05
N GLY A 48 4.30 -7.72 -2.04
CA GLY A 48 3.76 -7.67 -0.68
C GLY A 48 3.80 -6.25 -0.08
N PHE A 49 4.82 -5.46 -0.39
CA PHE A 49 4.90 -4.06 0.01
C PHE A 49 3.77 -3.24 -0.62
N LEU A 50 3.58 -3.37 -1.93
CA LEU A 50 2.51 -2.68 -2.66
C LEU A 50 1.12 -3.14 -2.24
N HIS A 51 0.94 -4.41 -1.88
CA HIS A 51 -0.31 -4.92 -1.32
C HIS A 51 -0.69 -4.21 -0.01
N ASN A 52 0.31 -3.90 0.83
CA ASN A 52 0.08 -3.12 2.05
C ASN A 52 -0.22 -1.64 1.77
N LEU A 53 0.40 -1.05 0.75
CA LEU A 53 0.04 0.29 0.30
C LEU A 53 -1.39 0.33 -0.21
N TRP A 54 -1.81 -0.66 -1.01
CA TRP A 54 -3.18 -0.80 -1.47
C TRP A 54 -4.20 -0.92 -0.33
N ALA A 55 -3.91 -1.77 0.66
CA ALA A 55 -4.74 -1.89 1.87
C ALA A 55 -4.87 -0.55 2.61
N SER A 56 -3.77 0.22 2.67
CA SER A 56 -3.75 1.57 3.27
C SER A 56 -4.56 2.58 2.46
N VAL A 57 -4.54 2.50 1.12
CA VAL A 57 -5.38 3.34 0.24
C VAL A 57 -6.86 3.06 0.51
N LYS A 58 -7.28 1.79 0.48
CA LYS A 58 -8.66 1.39 0.79
C LYS A 58 -9.13 1.88 2.17
N SER A 59 -8.29 1.70 3.19
CA SER A 59 -8.59 2.15 4.55
C SER A 59 -8.78 3.67 4.62
N ARG A 60 -7.89 4.43 3.96
CA ARG A 60 -7.99 5.90 3.90
C ARG A 60 -9.22 6.37 3.14
N CYS A 61 -9.59 5.70 2.04
CA CYS A 61 -10.81 5.98 1.30
C CYS A 61 -12.05 5.80 2.17
N LYS A 62 -12.14 4.66 2.86
CA LYS A 62 -13.24 4.39 3.79
C LYS A 62 -13.30 5.41 4.92
N LYS A 63 -12.16 5.70 5.57
CA LYS A 63 -12.09 6.62 6.73
C LYS A 63 -12.48 8.06 6.38
N HIS A 64 -12.13 8.53 5.19
CA HIS A 64 -12.29 9.92 4.78
C HIS A 64 -13.33 10.12 3.68
N ASN A 65 -14.16 9.11 3.41
CA ASN A 65 -15.17 9.09 2.37
C ASN A 65 -14.64 9.59 1.01
N ARG A 66 -13.50 9.03 0.57
CA ARG A 66 -12.84 9.42 -0.68
C ARG A 66 -13.08 8.39 -1.76
N ILE A 67 -13.21 8.85 -2.98
CA ILE A 67 -13.33 7.98 -4.16
C ILE A 67 -12.02 7.23 -4.38
N ASN A 68 -12.13 5.95 -4.72
CA ASN A 68 -11.06 5.11 -5.21
C ASN A 68 -11.52 4.51 -6.55
N GLU A 69 -10.88 4.92 -7.63
CA GLU A 69 -11.22 4.45 -8.98
C GLU A 69 -10.58 3.09 -9.32
N PHE A 70 -9.56 2.68 -8.57
CA PHE A 70 -8.95 1.36 -8.78
C PHE A 70 -9.89 0.27 -8.28
N LYS A 71 -10.27 -0.62 -9.18
CA LYS A 71 -11.22 -1.72 -8.95
C LYS A 71 -10.66 -2.74 -7.97
N ASP A 72 -9.41 -3.17 -8.17
CA ASP A 72 -8.74 -4.22 -7.43
C ASP A 72 -7.23 -3.93 -7.28
N PHE A 73 -6.51 -4.87 -6.66
CA PHE A 73 -5.08 -4.76 -6.48
C PHE A 73 -4.32 -4.86 -7.81
N ASP A 74 -4.80 -5.66 -8.73
CA ASP A 74 -4.11 -5.89 -10.01
C ASP A 74 -4.09 -4.59 -10.84
N GLU A 75 -5.19 -3.85 -10.85
CA GLU A 75 -5.25 -2.55 -11.51
C GLU A 75 -4.32 -1.51 -10.85
N PHE A 76 -4.28 -1.48 -9.51
CA PHE A 76 -3.35 -0.64 -8.76
C PHE A 76 -1.89 -1.02 -9.00
N TYR A 77 -1.58 -2.32 -9.05
CA TYR A 77 -0.25 -2.84 -9.33
C TYR A 77 0.19 -2.55 -10.76
N ASN A 78 -0.70 -2.70 -11.74
CA ASN A 78 -0.44 -2.34 -13.13
C ASN A 78 -0.16 -0.83 -13.29
N HIS A 79 -0.79 0.03 -12.49
CA HIS A 79 -0.48 1.45 -12.47
C HIS A 79 0.95 1.71 -11.95
N TRP A 80 1.38 0.98 -10.92
CA TRP A 80 2.76 0.98 -10.47
C TRP A 80 3.73 0.52 -11.56
N LEU A 81 3.46 -0.60 -12.22
CA LEU A 81 4.33 -1.13 -13.26
C LEU A 81 4.53 -0.15 -14.42
N LYS A 82 3.47 0.54 -14.86
CA LYS A 82 3.57 1.61 -15.87
C LYS A 82 4.45 2.76 -15.42
N GLN A 83 4.35 3.16 -14.16
CA GLN A 83 5.24 4.19 -13.62
C GLN A 83 6.68 3.70 -13.50
N LYS A 84 6.88 2.45 -13.05
CA LYS A 84 8.19 1.82 -12.92
C LYS A 84 8.87 1.65 -14.28
N ASP A 85 8.14 1.32 -15.33
CA ASP A 85 8.65 1.26 -16.71
C ASP A 85 9.18 2.62 -17.17
N LYS A 86 8.49 3.70 -16.82
CA LYS A 86 8.86 5.06 -17.22
C LYS A 86 10.03 5.66 -16.42
N TYR A 87 10.09 5.42 -15.12
CA TYR A 87 11.00 6.09 -14.20
C TYR A 87 11.96 5.14 -13.46
N GLY A 88 11.86 3.83 -13.69
CA GLY A 88 12.56 2.83 -12.89
C GLY A 88 12.07 2.86 -11.44
N MET A 89 12.98 2.64 -10.53
CA MET A 89 12.71 2.78 -9.08
C MET A 89 12.91 4.22 -8.58
N LYS A 90 13.05 5.20 -9.45
CA LYS A 90 13.28 6.60 -9.05
C LYS A 90 11.98 7.32 -8.72
N CYS A 91 12.01 8.14 -7.69
CA CYS A 91 10.92 9.04 -7.34
C CYS A 91 10.74 10.09 -8.46
N PRO A 92 9.58 10.16 -9.12
CA PRO A 92 9.38 11.08 -10.25
C PRO A 92 9.48 12.57 -9.87
N ALA A 93 9.34 12.87 -8.57
CA ALA A 93 9.36 14.25 -8.09
C ALA A 93 10.76 14.78 -7.77
N ILE A 94 11.63 13.94 -7.19
CA ILE A 94 12.94 14.37 -6.67
C ILE A 94 14.10 13.47 -7.13
N GLY A 95 13.85 12.45 -7.95
CA GLY A 95 14.88 11.62 -8.59
C GLY A 95 15.59 10.60 -7.71
N ILE A 96 15.36 10.57 -6.39
CA ILE A 96 15.99 9.59 -5.49
C ILE A 96 15.48 8.17 -5.73
N GLU A 97 16.31 7.19 -5.47
CA GLU A 97 15.94 5.77 -5.56
C GLU A 97 14.91 5.41 -4.48
N MET A 98 13.81 4.78 -4.91
CA MET A 98 12.78 4.31 -4.00
C MET A 98 13.04 2.86 -3.60
N THR A 99 12.67 2.51 -2.36
CA THR A 99 12.87 1.19 -1.76
C THR A 99 11.58 0.61 -1.19
N THR A 100 11.64 -0.69 -0.85
CA THR A 100 10.56 -1.42 -0.16
C THR A 100 10.99 -1.89 1.23
N ILE A 101 11.94 -1.22 1.87
CA ILE A 101 12.50 -1.59 3.17
C ILE A 101 11.44 -1.44 4.27
N ARG A 102 11.08 -2.54 4.93
CA ARG A 102 10.05 -2.53 5.97
C ARG A 102 10.54 -2.21 7.37
N LYS A 103 11.77 -2.61 7.68
CA LYS A 103 12.36 -2.42 9.01
C LYS A 103 13.66 -1.66 8.88
N ILE A 104 13.79 -0.65 9.73
CA ILE A 104 15.08 -0.06 10.07
C ILE A 104 15.42 -0.64 11.43
N ASP A 105 16.58 -1.27 11.56
CA ASP A 105 17.04 -1.81 12.84
C ASP A 105 17.02 -0.71 13.92
N GLY A 106 16.42 -1.03 15.07
CA GLY A 106 16.26 -0.11 16.19
C GLY A 106 15.08 0.86 16.13
N ALA A 107 14.33 0.95 15.01
CA ALA A 107 13.20 1.87 14.88
C ALA A 107 11.85 1.14 14.93
N LYS A 108 11.11 1.28 16.02
CA LYS A 108 9.82 0.59 16.21
C LYS A 108 8.75 0.91 15.17
N HIS A 109 8.73 2.09 14.54
CA HIS A 109 7.64 2.52 13.63
C HIS A 109 8.05 3.52 12.55
N ARG A 110 9.32 3.73 12.27
CA ARG A 110 9.73 4.70 11.24
C ARG A 110 9.77 4.05 9.87
N ARG A 111 9.07 4.63 8.93
CA ARG A 111 9.22 4.31 7.50
C ARG A 111 10.59 4.82 7.04
N HIS A 112 11.27 4.03 6.22
CA HIS A 112 12.48 4.52 5.57
C HIS A 112 12.12 5.69 4.64
N HIS A 113 12.93 6.74 4.61
CA HIS A 113 12.67 7.97 3.84
C HIS A 113 12.53 7.70 2.34
N THR A 114 13.27 6.71 1.81
CA THR A 114 13.21 6.31 0.40
C THR A 114 12.05 5.37 0.07
N ASN A 115 11.32 4.85 1.06
CA ASN A 115 10.25 3.88 0.78
C ASN A 115 9.20 4.42 -0.18
N ILE A 116 8.74 3.53 -1.07
CA ILE A 116 7.59 3.83 -1.93
C ILE A 116 6.41 4.27 -1.07
N SER A 117 5.80 5.36 -1.46
CA SER A 117 4.60 5.92 -0.86
C SER A 117 3.60 6.30 -1.93
N VAL A 118 2.31 6.17 -1.62
CA VAL A 118 1.24 6.61 -2.51
C VAL A 118 0.90 8.05 -2.21
N ASP A 119 1.14 8.92 -3.17
CA ASP A 119 0.76 10.33 -3.14
C ASP A 119 -0.45 10.62 -4.02
N ARG A 120 -1.22 11.62 -3.65
CA ARG A 120 -2.26 12.22 -4.49
C ARG A 120 -1.74 13.55 -5.02
N ILE A 121 -1.62 13.68 -6.32
CA ILE A 121 -1.15 14.91 -6.96
C ILE A 121 -1.92 16.13 -6.40
N LEU A 122 -3.24 16.01 -6.36
CA LEU A 122 -4.14 16.97 -5.71
C LEU A 122 -4.74 16.32 -4.46
N SER A 123 -4.36 16.76 -3.28
CA SER A 123 -4.78 16.20 -1.99
C SER A 123 -6.29 16.30 -1.73
N THR A 124 -6.98 17.22 -2.41
CA THR A 124 -8.43 17.40 -2.35
C THR A 124 -9.23 16.34 -3.10
N LYS A 125 -8.61 15.69 -4.10
CA LYS A 125 -9.25 14.62 -4.91
C LYS A 125 -9.03 13.24 -4.29
N GLY A 126 -9.79 12.25 -4.78
CA GLY A 126 -9.62 10.84 -4.45
C GLY A 126 -8.41 10.20 -5.14
N TYR A 127 -8.36 8.88 -5.13
CA TYR A 127 -7.33 8.09 -5.82
C TYR A 127 -7.85 7.67 -7.20
N SER A 128 -7.23 8.19 -8.25
CA SER A 128 -7.51 7.86 -9.65
C SER A 128 -6.21 7.65 -10.40
N HIS A 129 -6.29 7.12 -11.62
CA HIS A 129 -5.12 6.94 -12.49
C HIS A 129 -4.39 8.26 -12.77
N GLN A 130 -5.11 9.38 -12.83
CA GLN A 130 -4.54 10.71 -13.08
C GLN A 130 -4.08 11.42 -11.80
N ASN A 131 -4.57 10.99 -10.64
CA ASN A 131 -4.28 11.66 -9.36
C ASN A 131 -3.44 10.85 -8.39
N LEU A 132 -3.14 9.58 -8.71
CA LEU A 132 -2.26 8.74 -7.91
C LEU A 132 -0.89 8.66 -8.58
N ILE A 133 0.15 8.93 -7.80
CA ILE A 133 1.54 8.75 -8.19
C ILE A 133 2.30 8.07 -7.05
N PHE A 134 3.24 7.20 -7.40
CA PHE A 134 4.14 6.60 -6.42
C PHE A 134 5.39 7.47 -6.28
N THR A 135 5.68 7.88 -5.07
CA THR A 135 6.81 8.76 -4.74
C THR A 135 7.57 8.18 -3.57
N SER A 136 8.72 8.75 -3.21
CA SER A 136 9.35 8.43 -1.93
C SER A 136 8.50 8.93 -0.76
N TRP A 137 8.59 8.24 0.37
CA TRP A 137 7.88 8.66 1.59
C TRP A 137 8.32 10.04 2.05
N GLU A 138 9.60 10.36 1.91
CA GLU A 138 10.14 11.67 2.25
C GLU A 138 9.46 12.79 1.49
N TYR A 139 9.42 12.69 0.15
CA TYR A 139 8.72 13.67 -0.69
C TYR A 139 7.24 13.79 -0.30
N ASN A 140 6.53 12.67 -0.20
CA ASN A 140 5.10 12.67 0.14
C ASN A 140 4.85 13.28 1.52
N SER A 141 5.73 13.02 2.47
CA SER A 141 5.66 13.58 3.84
C SER A 141 5.92 15.09 3.85
N ALA A 142 6.89 15.57 3.07
CA ALA A 142 7.20 16.99 2.94
C ALA A 142 6.11 17.76 2.18
N LYS A 143 5.64 17.18 1.07
CA LYS A 143 4.58 17.78 0.23
C LYS A 143 3.27 17.95 1.00
N LYS A 144 2.87 16.99 1.84
CA LYS A 144 1.59 17.01 2.58
C LYS A 144 0.40 17.35 1.67
N ASN A 145 -0.16 18.56 1.83
CA ASN A 145 -1.32 19.05 1.08
C ASN A 145 -0.93 20.07 -0.01
N PHE A 146 0.36 20.29 -0.22
CA PHE A 146 0.80 21.20 -1.28
C PHE A 146 0.43 20.63 -2.66
N THR A 147 0.06 21.52 -3.58
CA THR A 147 0.02 21.16 -5.00
C THR A 147 1.46 20.99 -5.50
N PRO A 148 1.67 20.33 -6.66
CA PRO A 148 3.02 20.25 -7.25
C PRO A 148 3.69 21.62 -7.44
N GLU A 149 2.93 22.64 -7.83
CA GLU A 149 3.40 24.00 -8.02
C GLU A 149 3.84 24.64 -6.69
N MET A 150 3.03 24.49 -5.63
CA MET A 150 3.38 24.97 -4.29
C MET A 150 4.62 24.24 -3.74
N ALA A 151 4.74 22.93 -3.97
CA ALA A 151 5.91 22.16 -3.55
C ALA A 151 7.18 22.65 -4.27
N LYS A 152 7.10 22.91 -5.59
CA LYS A 152 8.21 23.47 -6.37
C LYS A 152 8.59 24.87 -5.90
N ALA A 153 7.62 25.74 -5.68
CA ALA A 153 7.85 27.08 -5.18
C ALA A 153 8.54 27.06 -3.80
N PHE A 154 8.06 26.21 -2.91
CA PHE A 154 8.68 26.02 -1.58
C PHE A 154 10.13 25.56 -1.69
N LEU A 155 10.42 24.53 -2.49
CA LEU A 155 11.79 24.03 -2.69
C LEU A 155 12.70 25.08 -3.30
N ARG A 156 12.21 25.91 -4.24
CA ARG A 156 12.98 27.02 -4.79
C ARG A 156 13.32 28.04 -3.73
N ILE A 157 12.35 28.48 -2.94
CA ILE A 157 12.57 29.45 -1.86
C ILE A 157 13.57 28.91 -0.84
N VAL A 158 13.49 27.63 -0.48
CA VAL A 158 14.46 26.99 0.43
C VAL A 158 15.84 26.97 -0.19
N GLY A 159 15.97 26.57 -1.48
CA GLY A 159 17.23 26.57 -2.21
C GLY A 159 17.89 27.96 -2.24
N GLU A 160 17.14 28.99 -2.64
CA GLU A 160 17.61 30.37 -2.69
C GLU A 160 18.04 30.90 -1.31
N ARG A 161 17.35 30.48 -0.24
CA ARG A 161 17.64 30.96 1.12
C ARG A 161 18.88 30.32 1.73
N TYR A 162 19.20 29.10 1.37
CA TYR A 162 20.32 28.34 1.93
C TYR A 162 21.47 28.12 0.94
N GLU A 163 21.38 28.76 -0.24
CA GLU A 163 22.43 28.70 -1.29
C GLU A 163 22.81 27.27 -1.70
N ILE A 164 21.78 26.35 -1.78
CA ILE A 164 21.94 24.94 -2.14
C ILE A 164 21.51 24.71 -3.60
#